data_70aa9c458b2450c13afd58f8b1e6480f
#
_entry.id   70aa9c458b2450c13afd58f8b1e6480f
#
_cell.length_a   1.000
_cell.length_b   1.000
_cell.length_c   1.000
_cell.angle_alpha   90.00
_cell.angle_beta   90.00
_cell.angle_gamma   90.00
#
_symmetry.space_group_name_H-M   'P 1'
#
loop_
_entity.id
_entity.type
_entity.pdbx_description
1 polymer ?
#
loop_
_entity_poly.entity_id
_entity_poly.type
_entity_poly.pdbx_seq_one_letter_code
_entity_poly.pdbx_strand_id
1 'polypeptide(L)'
;MKAMNFFAKNFFTFLFLIYFFIGFAIVGDYGISIDEEFQRYSGFYWLCYVLEFLPFDNFRLEAVNKLNDIKGLTLPNPVDFPFYGVVFDLPLALLETIFKFEDSRSYFLFRHQATFLIFFISFIYFSFLIKSRFKNKIIT
;
A
#
# COMPACT_ATOMS: atom_id res chain seq x y z
N MET A 1 22.81 -4.90 -35.17
CA MET A 1 21.66 -5.82 -35.27
C MET A 1 21.31 -6.56 -33.96
N LYS A 2 22.26 -7.22 -33.23
CA LYS A 2 21.93 -7.95 -31.98
C LYS A 2 21.33 -7.07 -30.86
N ALA A 3 21.85 -5.85 -30.67
CA ALA A 3 21.34 -4.93 -29.62
C ALA A 3 19.91 -4.45 -29.91
N MET A 4 19.59 -4.15 -31.17
CA MET A 4 18.24 -3.70 -31.56
C MET A 4 17.18 -4.79 -31.36
N ASN A 5 17.53 -6.04 -31.59
CA ASN A 5 16.64 -7.18 -31.31
C ASN A 5 16.46 -7.43 -29.81
N PHE A 6 17.47 -7.13 -28.98
CA PHE A 6 17.36 -7.22 -27.51
C PHE A 6 16.40 -6.17 -26.97
N PHE A 7 16.52 -4.91 -27.40
CA PHE A 7 15.62 -3.83 -26.98
C PHE A 7 14.17 -4.08 -27.43
N ALA A 8 13.96 -4.50 -28.68
CA ALA A 8 12.63 -4.81 -29.18
C ALA A 8 11.97 -5.95 -28.39
N LYS A 9 12.72 -6.99 -28.03
CA LYS A 9 12.23 -8.13 -27.26
C LYS A 9 11.87 -7.75 -25.81
N ASN A 10 12.59 -6.82 -25.22
CA ASN A 10 12.42 -6.42 -23.82
C ASN A 10 11.75 -5.05 -23.65
N PHE A 11 11.20 -4.48 -24.72
CA PHE A 11 10.63 -3.12 -24.74
C PHE A 11 9.62 -2.89 -23.59
N PHE A 12 8.68 -3.81 -23.42
CA PHE A 12 7.69 -3.69 -22.33
C PHE A 12 8.35 -3.75 -20.94
N THR A 13 9.37 -4.59 -20.75
CA THR A 13 10.11 -4.66 -19.50
C THR A 13 10.79 -3.32 -19.18
N PHE A 14 11.40 -2.68 -20.18
CA PHE A 14 11.99 -1.35 -20.00
C PHE A 14 10.94 -0.28 -19.68
N LEU A 15 9.79 -0.31 -20.34
CA LEU A 15 8.68 0.60 -20.06
C LEU A 15 8.18 0.43 -18.62
N PHE A 16 7.99 -0.81 -18.14
CA PHE A 16 7.59 -1.07 -16.77
C PHE A 16 8.62 -0.58 -15.75
N LEU A 17 9.92 -0.77 -16.03
CA LEU A 17 10.98 -0.27 -15.16
C LEU A 17 10.99 1.27 -15.11
N ILE A 18 10.90 1.94 -16.24
CA ILE A 18 10.81 3.39 -16.30
C ILE A 18 9.60 3.89 -15.52
N TYR A 19 8.44 3.30 -15.76
CA TYR A 19 7.21 3.64 -15.04
C TYR A 19 7.33 3.43 -13.53
N PHE A 20 7.96 2.31 -13.12
CA PHE A 20 8.21 2.01 -11.72
C PHE A 20 9.08 3.09 -11.06
N PHE A 21 10.21 3.43 -11.65
CA PHE A 21 11.13 4.41 -11.06
C PHE A 21 10.55 5.82 -11.03
N ILE A 22 9.87 6.24 -12.09
CA ILE A 22 9.19 7.55 -12.12
C ILE A 22 8.08 7.57 -11.06
N GLY A 23 7.21 6.57 -11.03
CA GLY A 23 6.10 6.51 -10.07
C GLY A 23 6.60 6.47 -8.63
N PHE A 24 7.62 5.67 -8.34
CA PHE A 24 8.21 5.57 -7.00
C PHE A 24 8.87 6.89 -6.54
N ALA A 25 9.47 7.63 -7.46
CA ALA A 25 10.03 8.95 -7.17
C ALA A 25 8.93 9.99 -6.88
N ILE A 26 7.85 10.00 -7.66
CA ILE A 26 6.76 10.97 -7.53
C ILE A 26 5.92 10.72 -6.26
N VAL A 27 5.80 9.46 -5.83
CA VAL A 27 5.03 9.10 -4.63
C VAL A 27 5.47 9.88 -3.38
N GLY A 28 6.74 10.27 -3.29
CA GLY A 28 7.25 11.07 -2.18
C GLY A 28 6.78 12.52 -2.16
N ASP A 29 6.23 13.02 -3.28
CA ASP A 29 5.77 14.40 -3.44
C ASP A 29 4.26 14.55 -3.17
N TYR A 30 3.52 13.45 -3.00
CA TYR A 30 2.12 13.50 -2.63
C TYR A 30 1.95 14.04 -1.21
N GLY A 31 1.03 15.00 -1.07
CA GLY A 31 0.58 15.47 0.25
C GLY A 31 -0.31 14.45 0.94
N ILE A 32 -0.48 14.63 2.25
CA ILE A 32 -1.39 13.81 3.06
C ILE A 32 -2.83 14.23 2.75
N SER A 33 -3.68 13.28 2.37
CA SER A 33 -5.10 13.55 2.19
C SER A 33 -5.83 13.58 3.53
N ILE A 34 -6.98 14.25 3.57
CA ILE A 34 -7.77 14.40 4.79
C ILE A 34 -8.25 13.05 5.35
N ASP A 35 -8.42 12.06 4.49
CA ASP A 35 -8.93 10.72 4.84
C ASP A 35 -7.83 9.78 5.34
N GLU A 36 -6.56 10.06 5.07
CA GLU A 36 -5.46 9.14 5.38
C GLU A 36 -5.26 8.94 6.89
N GLU A 37 -5.48 9.98 7.69
CA GLU A 37 -5.42 9.86 9.14
C GLU A 37 -6.55 8.98 9.67
N PHE A 38 -7.75 9.11 9.12
CA PHE A 38 -8.86 8.23 9.47
C PHE A 38 -8.62 6.78 9.02
N GLN A 39 -8.08 6.56 7.84
CA GLN A 39 -7.72 5.23 7.35
C GLN A 39 -6.65 4.60 8.24
N ARG A 40 -5.63 5.37 8.63
CA ARG A 40 -4.60 4.92 9.58
C ARG A 40 -5.21 4.56 10.94
N TYR A 41 -6.08 5.42 11.48
CA TYR A 41 -6.81 5.17 12.72
C TYR A 41 -7.66 3.89 12.64
N SER A 42 -8.42 3.72 11.57
CA SER A 42 -9.22 2.52 11.32
C SER A 42 -8.35 1.26 11.26
N GLY A 43 -7.21 1.32 10.58
CA GLY A 43 -6.25 0.21 10.53
C GLY A 43 -5.75 -0.22 11.91
N PHE A 44 -5.33 0.73 12.76
CA PHE A 44 -4.90 0.44 14.13
C PHE A 44 -6.03 -0.02 15.04
N TYR A 45 -7.23 0.54 14.89
CA TYR A 45 -8.40 0.13 15.65
C TYR A 45 -8.69 -1.37 15.43
N TRP A 46 -8.77 -1.80 14.19
CA TRP A 46 -9.03 -3.19 13.85
C TRP A 46 -7.83 -4.11 14.12
N LEU A 47 -6.60 -3.61 14.02
CA LEU A 47 -5.42 -4.36 14.45
C LEU A 47 -5.47 -4.68 15.95
N CYS A 48 -5.78 -3.68 16.79
CA CYS A 48 -5.92 -3.88 18.23
C CYS A 48 -7.02 -4.90 18.53
N TYR A 49 -8.16 -4.82 17.84
CA TYR A 49 -9.25 -5.79 18.00
C TYR A 49 -8.82 -7.21 17.66
N VAL A 50 -8.10 -7.43 16.55
CA VAL A 50 -7.59 -8.75 16.18
C VAL A 50 -6.56 -9.26 17.20
N LEU A 51 -5.70 -8.40 17.69
CA LEU A 51 -4.65 -8.75 18.66
C LEU A 51 -5.21 -9.12 20.03
N GLU A 52 -6.47 -8.79 20.36
CA GLU A 52 -7.14 -9.25 21.60
C GLU A 52 -7.30 -10.78 21.64
N PHE A 53 -7.38 -11.42 20.48
CA PHE A 53 -7.54 -12.88 20.36
C PHE A 53 -6.21 -13.64 20.20
N LEU A 54 -5.07 -12.93 20.20
CA LEU A 54 -3.77 -13.50 19.96
C LEU A 54 -2.82 -13.29 21.15
N PRO A 55 -1.93 -14.25 21.46
CA PRO A 55 -1.01 -14.18 22.60
C PRO A 55 0.22 -13.29 22.31
N PHE A 56 0.02 -12.06 21.83
CA PHE A 56 1.09 -11.11 21.46
C PHE A 56 1.02 -9.83 22.29
N ASP A 57 1.05 -9.94 23.64
CA ASP A 57 0.81 -8.83 24.56
C ASP A 57 1.71 -7.61 24.32
N ASN A 58 3.01 -7.81 24.12
CA ASN A 58 3.94 -6.71 23.88
C ASN A 58 3.63 -5.97 22.58
N PHE A 59 3.28 -6.72 21.54
CA PHE A 59 2.95 -6.16 20.24
C PHE A 59 1.60 -5.43 20.27
N ARG A 60 0.63 -5.98 21.01
CA ARG A 60 -0.65 -5.35 21.26
C ARG A 60 -0.49 -4.03 22.02
N LEU A 61 0.36 -3.99 23.04
CA LEU A 61 0.64 -2.76 23.80
C LEU A 61 1.20 -1.65 22.88
N GLU A 62 2.11 -1.99 21.99
CA GLU A 62 2.66 -1.05 21.02
C GLU A 62 1.61 -0.52 20.05
N ALA A 63 0.73 -1.40 19.53
CA ALA A 63 -0.37 -1.01 18.66
C ALA A 63 -1.40 -0.11 19.38
N VAL A 64 -1.71 -0.40 20.65
CA VAL A 64 -2.61 0.42 21.48
C VAL A 64 -2.01 1.81 21.74
N ASN A 65 -0.72 1.92 22.00
CA ASN A 65 -0.06 3.22 22.16
C ASN A 65 -0.18 4.07 20.91
N LYS A 66 0.10 3.50 19.74
CA LYS A 66 -0.09 4.19 18.45
C LYS A 66 -1.54 4.58 18.19
N LEU A 67 -2.48 3.71 18.51
CA LEU A 67 -3.92 4.02 18.42
C LEU A 67 -4.31 5.21 19.28
N ASN A 68 -3.81 5.29 20.52
CA ASN A 68 -4.11 6.39 21.44
C ASN A 68 -3.49 7.72 20.96
N ASP A 69 -2.31 7.68 20.37
CA ASP A 69 -1.68 8.87 19.77
C ASP A 69 -2.52 9.43 18.63
N ILE A 70 -3.07 8.58 17.77
CA ILE A 70 -3.95 8.98 16.67
C ILE A 70 -5.31 9.46 17.19
N LYS A 71 -5.87 8.78 18.19
CA LYS A 71 -7.19 9.11 18.79
C LYS A 71 -7.24 10.52 19.40
N GLY A 72 -6.10 11.10 19.73
CA GLY A 72 -5.99 12.50 20.15
C GLY A 72 -6.48 13.51 19.08
N LEU A 73 -6.65 13.09 17.83
CA LEU A 73 -7.19 13.83 16.72
C LEU A 73 -8.71 13.56 16.64
N THR A 74 -9.58 13.94 17.43
CA THR A 74 -11.06 13.93 17.37
C THR A 74 -11.68 13.22 16.13
N LEU A 75 -11.19 12.03 15.80
CA LEU A 75 -11.64 11.26 14.64
C LEU A 75 -12.90 10.44 14.98
N PRO A 76 -13.81 10.25 14.01
CA PRO A 76 -15.02 9.46 14.22
C PRO A 76 -14.67 7.98 14.47
N ASN A 77 -15.56 7.26 15.19
CA ASN A 77 -15.33 5.85 15.49
C ASN A 77 -15.39 5.01 14.19
N PRO A 78 -14.38 4.16 13.89
CA PRO A 78 -14.38 3.32 12.71
C PRO A 78 -15.58 2.36 12.59
N VAL A 79 -16.19 1.96 13.70
CA VAL A 79 -17.38 1.11 13.70
C VAL A 79 -18.59 1.80 13.07
N ASP A 80 -18.68 3.14 13.19
CA ASP A 80 -19.76 3.93 12.62
C ASP A 80 -19.61 4.14 11.11
N PHE A 81 -18.46 3.77 10.54
CA PHE A 81 -18.13 3.91 9.12
C PHE A 81 -17.75 2.57 8.47
N PRO A 82 -18.68 1.62 8.35
CA PRO A 82 -18.41 0.28 7.81
C PRO A 82 -18.04 0.27 6.31
N PHE A 83 -18.13 1.42 5.64
CA PHE A 83 -17.81 1.57 4.22
C PHE A 83 -16.30 1.59 3.93
N TYR A 84 -15.48 1.94 4.94
CA TYR A 84 -14.02 1.89 4.83
C TYR A 84 -13.54 0.49 5.15
N GLY A 85 -13.18 -0.25 4.10
CA GLY A 85 -12.68 -1.61 4.23
C GLY A 85 -11.29 -1.64 4.87
N VAL A 86 -11.12 -2.48 5.90
CA VAL A 86 -9.86 -2.61 6.65
C VAL A 86 -8.83 -3.53 6.00
N VAL A 87 -9.17 -4.17 4.88
CA VAL A 87 -8.31 -5.16 4.20
C VAL A 87 -6.94 -4.60 3.80
N PHE A 88 -6.87 -3.32 3.53
CA PHE A 88 -5.63 -2.61 3.19
C PHE A 88 -4.99 -1.96 4.42
N ASP A 89 -5.78 -1.28 5.24
CA ASP A 89 -5.28 -0.47 6.34
C ASP A 89 -4.77 -1.28 7.52
N LEU A 90 -5.39 -2.44 7.82
CA LEU A 90 -4.94 -3.32 8.90
C LEU A 90 -3.54 -3.91 8.63
N PRO A 91 -3.22 -4.49 7.45
CA PRO A 91 -1.86 -4.91 7.13
C PRO A 91 -0.84 -3.77 7.19
N LEU A 92 -1.21 -2.55 6.78
CA LEU A 92 -0.32 -1.40 6.88
C LEU A 92 -0.06 -0.99 8.33
N ALA A 93 -1.08 -1.00 9.20
CA ALA A 93 -0.91 -0.76 10.62
C ALA A 93 -0.03 -1.82 11.29
N LEU A 94 -0.18 -3.10 10.89
CA LEU A 94 0.69 -4.19 11.33
C LEU A 94 2.15 -3.93 10.94
N LEU A 95 2.42 -3.60 9.69
CA LEU A 95 3.77 -3.32 9.20
C LEU A 95 4.35 -2.06 9.84
N GLU A 96 3.54 -1.01 10.05
CA GLU A 96 3.94 0.21 10.75
C GLU A 96 4.38 -0.08 12.19
N THR A 97 3.70 -0.99 12.88
CA THR A 97 4.09 -1.45 14.22
C THR A 97 5.40 -2.23 14.18
N ILE A 98 5.59 -3.12 13.20
CA ILE A 98 6.83 -3.92 13.04
C ILE A 98 8.03 -3.01 12.73
N PHE A 99 7.87 -2.05 11.83
CA PHE A 99 8.96 -1.15 11.42
C PHE A 99 9.19 0.02 12.38
N LYS A 100 8.31 0.23 13.35
CA LYS A 100 8.44 1.25 14.40
C LYS A 100 8.64 2.66 13.87
N PHE A 101 7.87 3.06 12.86
CA PHE A 101 7.91 4.44 12.38
C PHE A 101 7.47 5.40 13.49
N GLU A 102 8.28 6.43 13.75
CA GLU A 102 8.03 7.42 14.81
C GLU A 102 7.53 8.74 14.26
N ASP A 103 7.99 9.13 13.06
CA ASP A 103 7.63 10.40 12.45
C ASP A 103 6.50 10.28 11.42
N SER A 104 5.70 11.33 11.30
CA SER A 104 4.53 11.38 10.43
C SER A 104 4.90 11.21 8.96
N ARG A 105 6.00 11.78 8.52
CA ARG A 105 6.44 11.68 7.12
C ARG A 105 6.77 10.24 6.74
N SER A 106 7.44 9.49 7.61
CA SER A 106 7.85 8.12 7.34
C SER A 106 6.66 7.18 7.20
N TYR A 107 5.66 7.25 8.10
CA TYR A 107 4.52 6.33 7.98
C TYR A 107 3.58 6.71 6.83
N PHE A 108 3.38 7.99 6.50
CA PHE A 108 2.59 8.37 5.32
C PHE A 108 3.32 8.02 4.02
N LEU A 109 4.61 8.29 3.92
CA LEU A 109 5.41 7.88 2.77
C LEU A 109 5.36 6.36 2.56
N PHE A 110 5.48 5.59 3.62
CA PHE A 110 5.34 4.13 3.58
C PHE A 110 3.97 3.69 3.04
N ARG A 111 2.89 4.32 3.48
CA ARG A 111 1.53 4.03 2.99
C ARG A 111 1.36 4.36 1.51
N HIS A 112 1.87 5.50 1.06
CA HIS A 112 1.87 5.88 -0.35
C HIS A 112 2.68 4.90 -1.20
N GLN A 113 3.87 4.52 -0.75
CA GLN A 113 4.70 3.53 -1.43
C GLN A 113 4.02 2.15 -1.51
N ALA A 114 3.39 1.69 -0.44
CA ALA A 114 2.64 0.44 -0.42
C ALA A 114 1.45 0.47 -1.40
N THR A 115 0.70 1.56 -1.43
CA THR A 115 -0.41 1.79 -2.39
C THR A 115 0.11 1.73 -3.83
N PHE A 116 1.19 2.44 -4.11
CA PHE A 116 1.82 2.43 -5.43
C PHE A 116 2.29 1.03 -5.83
N LEU A 117 2.94 0.29 -4.93
CA LEU A 117 3.42 -1.06 -5.20
C LEU A 117 2.28 -2.03 -5.52
N ILE A 118 1.18 -1.99 -4.77
CA ILE A 118 0.00 -2.83 -5.04
C ILE A 118 -0.62 -2.48 -6.40
N PHE A 119 -0.75 -1.18 -6.69
CA PHE A 119 -1.23 -0.72 -8.00
C PHE A 119 -0.29 -1.21 -9.12
N PHE A 120 1.02 -1.06 -8.96
CA PHE A 120 2.00 -1.46 -9.95
C PHE A 120 1.99 -2.98 -10.22
N ILE A 121 1.92 -3.80 -9.16
CA ILE A 121 1.79 -5.26 -9.26
C ILE A 121 0.50 -5.63 -9.99
N SER A 122 -0.62 -4.99 -9.63
CA SER A 122 -1.91 -5.20 -10.28
C SER A 122 -1.87 -4.84 -11.78
N PHE A 123 -1.19 -3.75 -12.12
CA PHE A 123 -1.01 -3.31 -13.51
C PHE A 123 -0.18 -4.33 -14.33
N ILE A 124 0.91 -4.85 -13.75
CA ILE A 124 1.68 -5.93 -14.39
C ILE A 124 0.81 -7.16 -14.61
N TYR A 125 0.11 -7.61 -13.57
CA TYR A 125 -0.77 -8.78 -13.65
C TYR A 125 -1.86 -8.61 -14.71
N PHE A 126 -2.52 -7.46 -14.74
CA PHE A 126 -3.51 -7.13 -15.76
C PHE A 126 -2.93 -7.17 -17.18
N SER A 127 -1.72 -6.67 -17.36
CA SER A 127 -1.00 -6.73 -18.65
C SER A 127 -0.74 -8.17 -19.09
N PHE A 128 -0.41 -9.07 -18.17
CA PHE A 128 -0.28 -10.51 -18.47
C PHE A 128 -1.63 -11.14 -18.85
N LEU A 129 -2.71 -10.79 -18.17
CA LEU A 129 -4.05 -11.30 -18.49
C LEU A 129 -4.47 -10.89 -19.91
N ILE A 130 -4.28 -9.60 -20.26
CA ILE A 130 -4.58 -9.11 -21.62
C ILE A 130 -3.74 -9.90 -22.63
N LYS A 131 -2.44 -10.01 -22.43
CA LYS A 131 -1.57 -10.74 -23.35
C LYS A 131 -1.99 -12.19 -23.52
N SER A 132 -2.41 -12.87 -22.45
CA SER A 132 -2.86 -14.27 -22.53
C SER A 132 -4.17 -14.42 -23.31
N ARG A 133 -5.11 -13.47 -23.15
CA ARG A 133 -6.42 -13.52 -23.80
C ARG A 133 -6.37 -13.13 -25.27
N PHE A 134 -5.49 -12.21 -25.64
CA PHE A 134 -5.41 -11.67 -27.00
C PHE A 134 -4.25 -12.24 -27.83
N LYS A 135 -3.47 -13.17 -27.28
CA LYS A 135 -2.32 -13.78 -27.93
C LYS A 135 -2.60 -14.37 -29.31
N ASN A 136 -3.85 -14.76 -29.58
CA ASN A 136 -4.26 -15.35 -30.86
C ASN A 136 -4.97 -14.35 -31.82
N LYS A 137 -5.16 -13.09 -31.45
CA LYS A 137 -5.91 -12.10 -32.25
C LYS A 137 -5.05 -10.96 -32.82
N ILE A 138 -3.80 -10.84 -32.36
CA ILE A 138 -2.91 -9.73 -32.77
C ILE A 138 -1.79 -10.21 -33.73
N ILE A 139 -1.75 -11.50 -34.03
CA ILE A 139 -0.71 -12.12 -34.90
C ILE A 139 -1.38 -12.65 -36.21
N THR A 140 -2.40 -12.02 -36.67
CA THR A 140 -2.88 -12.08 -38.04
C THR A 140 -2.92 -10.62 -38.52
#